data_41fbd3e114584d35e228fa185a0ee8f1
#
_entry.id   41fbd3e114584d35e228fa185a0ee8f1
#
_cell.length_a   1.000
_cell.length_b   1.000
_cell.length_c   1.000
_cell.angle_alpha   90.00
_cell.angle_beta   90.00
_cell.angle_gamma   90.00
#
_symmetry.space_group_name_H-M   'P 1'
#
loop_
_entity.id
_entity.type
_entity.pdbx_description
1 polymer ?
#
loop_
_entity_poly.entity_id
_entity_poly.type
_entity_poly.pdbx_seq_one_letter_code
_entity_poly.pdbx_strand_id
1 'polypeptide(L)'
;MEKIKFTSVDQYFETFEGKTLEKLIELRNYLKQLIPEAEECISYNMPAYKLNAVLVYFAGYKKHIGFYPTGDGIKQFESRLTDFKYSTGAIQFPLDKPFPFDLIKEIVNYRLAKTQIKNK
;
A
#
# COMPACT_ATOMS: atom_id res chain seq x y z
N MET A 1 -13.90 -20.57 -12.03
CA MET A 1 -14.30 -19.91 -10.79
C MET A 1 -14.16 -18.41 -10.93
N GLU A 2 -15.19 -17.68 -10.59
CA GLU A 2 -15.18 -16.23 -10.76
C GLU A 2 -14.43 -15.57 -9.64
N LYS A 3 -13.66 -14.54 -9.99
CA LYS A 3 -13.02 -13.70 -8.99
C LYS A 3 -14.02 -12.70 -8.45
N ILE A 4 -13.95 -12.47 -7.16
CA ILE A 4 -14.75 -11.41 -6.53
C ILE A 4 -14.16 -10.07 -6.97
N LYS A 5 -15.02 -9.18 -7.43
CA LYS A 5 -14.62 -7.81 -7.74
C LYS A 5 -15.06 -6.91 -6.60
N PHE A 6 -14.10 -6.27 -5.96
CA PHE A 6 -14.39 -5.41 -4.82
C PHE A 6 -14.75 -4.01 -5.30
N THR A 7 -15.68 -3.38 -4.62
CA THR A 7 -16.11 -2.01 -4.92
C THR A 7 -15.71 -1.03 -3.84
N SER A 8 -15.26 -1.52 -2.69
CA SER A 8 -14.80 -0.66 -1.60
C SER A 8 -13.73 -1.38 -0.79
N VAL A 9 -12.93 -0.59 -0.08
CA VAL A 9 -11.92 -1.13 0.82
C VAL A 9 -12.58 -1.90 1.96
N ASP A 10 -13.71 -1.41 2.47
CA ASP A 10 -14.44 -2.14 3.51
C ASP A 10 -14.81 -3.53 3.04
N GLN A 11 -15.33 -3.65 1.82
CA GLN A 11 -15.70 -4.94 1.26
C GLN A 11 -14.48 -5.85 1.13
N TYR A 12 -13.35 -5.30 0.70
CA TYR A 12 -12.11 -6.05 0.58
C TYR A 12 -11.69 -6.61 1.94
N PHE A 13 -11.76 -5.77 3.00
CA PHE A 13 -11.36 -6.19 4.34
C PHE A 13 -12.25 -7.29 4.90
N GLU A 14 -13.51 -7.37 4.48
CA GLU A 14 -14.43 -8.41 4.95
C GLU A 14 -13.98 -9.82 4.60
N THR A 15 -13.08 -9.95 3.64
CA THR A 15 -12.58 -11.27 3.24
C THR A 15 -11.40 -11.75 4.09
N PHE A 16 -10.97 -10.96 5.05
CA PHE A 16 -9.81 -11.28 5.90
C PHE A 16 -10.21 -11.39 7.36
N GLU A 17 -9.37 -12.08 8.12
CA GLU A 17 -9.58 -12.21 9.55
C GLU A 17 -8.22 -12.34 10.24
N GLY A 18 -8.22 -12.28 11.58
CA GLY A 18 -7.03 -12.49 12.37
C GLY A 18 -5.95 -11.45 12.14
N LYS A 19 -4.70 -11.91 12.19
CA LYS A 19 -3.55 -11.01 12.12
C LYS A 19 -3.49 -10.24 10.80
N THR A 20 -3.84 -10.89 9.70
CA THR A 20 -3.84 -10.21 8.40
C THR A 20 -4.79 -9.02 8.42
N LEU A 21 -6.00 -9.21 8.94
CA LEU A 21 -6.98 -8.13 9.01
C LEU A 21 -6.48 -7.00 9.91
N GLU A 22 -5.91 -7.35 11.07
CA GLU A 22 -5.38 -6.33 11.98
C GLU A 22 -4.33 -5.47 11.29
N LYS A 23 -3.43 -6.10 10.54
CA LYS A 23 -2.38 -5.37 9.84
C LYS A 23 -2.92 -4.51 8.71
N LEU A 24 -3.92 -5.02 7.99
CA LEU A 24 -4.58 -4.23 6.94
C LEU A 24 -5.21 -2.97 7.53
N ILE A 25 -5.90 -3.11 8.65
CA ILE A 25 -6.53 -1.97 9.31
C ILE A 25 -5.49 -0.97 9.79
N GLU A 26 -4.40 -1.47 10.37
CA GLU A 26 -3.33 -0.61 10.87
C GLU A 26 -2.73 0.23 9.73
N LEU A 27 -2.43 -0.40 8.60
CA LEU A 27 -1.86 0.31 7.47
C LEU A 27 -2.85 1.31 6.86
N ARG A 28 -4.13 0.89 6.76
CA ARG A 28 -5.18 1.78 6.27
C ARG A 28 -5.25 3.06 7.12
N ASN A 29 -5.28 2.89 8.43
CA ASN A 29 -5.39 4.04 9.33
C ASN A 29 -4.19 4.96 9.21
N TYR A 30 -3.00 4.38 9.09
CA TYR A 30 -1.79 5.17 8.94
C TYR A 30 -1.80 5.97 7.64
N LEU A 31 -2.17 5.33 6.53
CA LEU A 31 -2.18 6.00 5.23
C LEU A 31 -3.25 7.10 5.18
N LYS A 32 -4.41 6.88 5.80
CA LYS A 32 -5.45 7.91 5.84
C LYS A 32 -5.01 9.14 6.63
N GLN A 33 -4.21 8.94 7.67
CA GLN A 33 -3.68 10.06 8.44
C GLN A 33 -2.56 10.77 7.67
N LEU A 34 -1.74 9.99 6.96
CA LEU A 34 -0.58 10.54 6.25
C LEU A 34 -0.99 11.36 5.03
N ILE A 35 -1.98 10.86 4.28
CA ILE A 35 -2.42 11.50 3.05
C ILE A 35 -3.95 11.67 3.07
N PRO A 36 -4.46 12.53 3.96
CA PRO A 36 -5.91 12.68 4.11
C PRO A 36 -6.60 13.23 2.86
N GLU A 37 -5.86 13.90 1.98
CA GLU A 37 -6.41 14.45 0.74
C GLU A 37 -6.54 13.39 -0.36
N ALA A 38 -5.94 12.21 -0.19
CA ALA A 38 -6.02 11.16 -1.21
C ALA A 38 -7.34 10.42 -1.12
N GLU A 39 -7.83 9.99 -2.27
CA GLU A 39 -9.05 9.20 -2.34
C GLU A 39 -8.72 7.73 -2.11
N GLU A 40 -9.40 7.11 -1.14
CA GLU A 40 -9.30 5.67 -0.92
C GLU A 40 -10.20 4.97 -1.92
N CYS A 41 -9.67 3.99 -2.64
CA CYS A 41 -10.41 3.31 -3.69
C CYS A 41 -9.92 1.89 -3.88
N ILE A 42 -10.56 1.16 -4.79
CA ILE A 42 -10.10 -0.15 -5.23
C ILE A 42 -9.52 0.00 -6.63
N SER A 43 -8.30 -0.48 -6.81
CA SER A 43 -7.64 -0.49 -8.11
C SER A 43 -6.85 -1.80 -8.22
N TYR A 44 -6.92 -2.46 -9.36
CA TYR A 44 -6.39 -3.81 -9.52
C TYR A 44 -6.92 -4.75 -8.43
N ASN A 45 -8.17 -4.52 -8.04
CA ASN A 45 -8.87 -5.30 -7.01
C ASN A 45 -8.18 -5.26 -5.64
N MET A 46 -7.46 -4.17 -5.36
CA MET A 46 -6.74 -3.95 -4.09
C MET A 46 -7.06 -2.56 -3.55
N PRO A 47 -6.94 -2.39 -2.22
CA PRO A 47 -6.99 -1.03 -1.67
C PRO A 47 -5.90 -0.15 -2.25
N ALA A 48 -6.26 1.07 -2.59
CA ALA A 48 -5.35 2.02 -3.22
C ALA A 48 -5.67 3.43 -2.75
N TYR A 49 -4.69 4.31 -2.86
CA TYR A 49 -4.86 5.73 -2.51
C TYR A 49 -4.47 6.55 -3.72
N LYS A 50 -5.39 7.41 -4.14
CA LYS A 50 -5.26 8.16 -5.39
C LYS A 50 -5.33 9.66 -5.13
N LEU A 51 -4.38 10.39 -5.69
CA LEU A 51 -4.41 11.84 -5.75
C LEU A 51 -3.77 12.21 -7.08
N ASN A 52 -4.59 12.53 -8.08
CA ASN A 52 -4.21 12.71 -9.48
C ASN A 52 -3.86 11.38 -10.14
N ALA A 53 -3.03 10.58 -9.53
CA ALA A 53 -2.70 9.23 -9.94
C ALA A 53 -2.67 8.35 -8.69
N VAL A 54 -2.67 7.05 -8.87
CA VAL A 54 -2.55 6.16 -7.71
C VAL A 54 -1.14 6.29 -7.14
N LEU A 55 -1.08 6.54 -5.84
CA LEU A 55 0.17 6.70 -5.12
C LEU A 55 0.73 5.35 -4.71
N VAL A 56 -0.10 4.56 -4.03
CA VAL A 56 0.29 3.25 -3.50
C VAL A 56 -0.93 2.34 -3.48
N TYR A 57 -0.66 1.03 -3.49
CA TYR A 57 -1.65 -0.02 -3.27
C TYR A 57 -1.16 -0.90 -2.13
N PHE A 58 -2.07 -1.67 -1.52
CA PHE A 58 -1.63 -2.73 -0.61
C PHE A 58 -2.61 -3.90 -0.65
N ALA A 59 -2.16 -5.06 -0.19
CA ALA A 59 -2.97 -6.27 -0.24
C ALA A 59 -2.60 -7.20 0.92
N GLY A 60 -3.57 -7.99 1.37
CA GLY A 60 -3.37 -8.96 2.42
C GLY A 60 -3.03 -10.33 1.87
N TYR A 61 -2.09 -11.00 2.51
CA TYR A 61 -1.70 -12.37 2.18
C TYR A 61 -1.59 -13.16 3.47
N LYS A 62 -1.38 -14.46 3.32
CA LYS A 62 -1.41 -15.36 4.47
C LYS A 62 -0.37 -15.02 5.53
N LYS A 63 0.82 -14.59 5.11
CA LYS A 63 1.94 -14.34 6.02
C LYS A 63 2.52 -12.93 5.95
N HIS A 64 1.99 -12.08 5.04
CA HIS A 64 2.53 -10.74 4.88
C HIS A 64 1.50 -9.81 4.29
N ILE A 65 1.79 -8.52 4.38
CA ILE A 65 1.07 -7.49 3.65
C ILE A 65 1.94 -7.09 2.47
N GLY A 66 1.37 -7.10 1.28
CA GLY A 66 2.06 -6.59 0.10
C GLY A 66 1.84 -5.09 0.00
N PHE A 67 2.90 -4.34 -0.22
CA PHE A 67 2.85 -2.89 -0.39
C PHE A 67 3.41 -2.57 -1.77
N TYR A 68 2.66 -1.80 -2.55
CA TYR A 68 2.95 -1.59 -3.96
C TYR A 68 3.05 -0.08 -4.23
N PRO A 69 4.26 0.50 -4.08
CA PRO A 69 4.45 1.94 -4.30
C PRO A 69 4.84 2.27 -5.74
N THR A 70 4.45 1.43 -6.69
CA THR A 70 4.85 1.42 -8.10
C THR A 70 6.33 1.09 -8.26
N GLY A 71 6.74 0.76 -9.49
CA GLY A 71 8.16 0.44 -9.75
C GLY A 71 9.08 1.61 -9.43
N ASP A 72 8.60 2.83 -9.67
CA ASP A 72 9.37 4.04 -9.38
C ASP A 72 9.65 4.18 -7.88
N GLY A 73 8.64 3.92 -7.05
CA GLY A 73 8.81 3.95 -5.60
C GLY A 73 9.80 2.90 -5.11
N ILE A 74 9.73 1.69 -5.67
CA ILE A 74 10.67 0.63 -5.29
C ILE A 74 12.10 1.03 -5.66
N LYS A 75 12.29 1.48 -6.89
CA LYS A 75 13.63 1.82 -7.39
C LYS A 75 14.27 2.94 -6.58
N GLN A 76 13.48 3.96 -6.25
CA GLN A 76 13.99 5.11 -5.50
C GLN A 76 14.51 4.72 -4.12
N PHE A 77 13.88 3.72 -3.48
CA PHE A 77 14.23 3.34 -2.12
C PHE A 77 14.89 1.96 -2.02
N GLU A 78 15.35 1.43 -3.14
CA GLU A 78 15.85 0.06 -3.20
C GLU A 78 16.97 -0.21 -2.19
N SER A 79 17.87 0.74 -1.98
CA SER A 79 18.97 0.56 -1.02
C SER A 79 18.49 0.41 0.42
N ARG A 80 17.24 0.79 0.71
CA ARG A 80 16.67 0.70 2.04
C ARG A 80 15.75 -0.50 2.22
N LEU A 81 15.69 -1.39 1.21
CA LEU A 81 14.81 -2.55 1.22
C LEU A 81 15.53 -3.85 1.51
N THR A 82 16.81 -3.78 1.90
CA THR A 82 17.64 -4.99 2.08
C THR A 82 17.10 -5.92 3.17
N ASP A 83 16.34 -5.40 4.12
CA ASP A 83 15.76 -6.22 5.19
C ASP A 83 14.41 -6.82 4.82
N PHE A 84 13.93 -6.57 3.62
CA PHE A 84 12.60 -7.00 3.18
C PHE A 84 12.70 -7.85 1.92
N LYS A 85 11.73 -8.74 1.74
CA LYS A 85 11.56 -9.37 0.44
C LYS A 85 10.86 -8.36 -0.46
N TYR A 86 11.42 -8.11 -1.63
CA TYR A 86 10.82 -7.17 -2.56
C TYR A 86 11.12 -7.57 -4.00
N SER A 87 10.34 -6.98 -4.91
CA SER A 87 10.50 -7.19 -6.35
C SER A 87 10.43 -5.83 -7.03
N THR A 88 10.34 -5.81 -8.35
CA THR A 88 10.29 -4.55 -9.10
C THR A 88 9.05 -3.71 -8.78
N GLY A 89 8.00 -4.31 -8.20
CA GLY A 89 6.77 -3.58 -7.94
C GLY A 89 6.19 -3.75 -6.56
N ALA A 90 6.79 -4.58 -5.70
CA ALA A 90 6.16 -4.94 -4.42
C ALA A 90 7.19 -5.09 -3.31
N ILE A 91 6.78 -4.70 -2.11
CA ILE A 91 7.53 -4.95 -0.87
C ILE A 91 6.65 -5.84 0.00
N GLN A 92 7.24 -6.83 0.68
CA GLN A 92 6.52 -7.69 1.61
C GLN A 92 6.80 -7.27 3.04
N PHE A 93 5.75 -6.97 3.80
CA PHE A 93 5.86 -6.66 5.23
C PHE A 93 5.32 -7.85 6.02
N PRO A 94 6.19 -8.61 6.72
CA PRO A 94 5.73 -9.79 7.47
C PRO A 94 4.69 -9.43 8.53
N LEU A 95 3.71 -10.31 8.73
CA LEU A 95 2.65 -10.06 9.71
C LEU A 95 3.18 -10.03 11.14
N ASP A 96 4.28 -10.73 11.40
CA ASP A 96 4.82 -10.85 12.75
C ASP A 96 5.83 -9.75 13.11
N LYS A 97 5.95 -8.73 12.28
CA LYS A 97 6.85 -7.60 12.54
C LYS A 97 6.10 -6.29 12.39
N PRO A 98 6.52 -5.25 13.12
CA PRO A 98 5.88 -3.95 12.97
C PRO A 98 6.15 -3.38 11.57
N PHE A 99 5.23 -2.54 11.10
CA PHE A 99 5.45 -1.82 9.85
C PHE A 99 6.58 -0.81 10.01
N PRO A 100 7.44 -0.66 8.98
CA PRO A 100 8.47 0.39 9.00
C PRO A 100 7.84 1.73 8.60
N PHE A 101 7.09 2.35 9.52
CA PHE A 101 6.29 3.52 9.19
C PHE A 101 7.12 4.70 8.68
N ASP A 102 8.35 4.87 9.20
CA ASP A 102 9.20 5.95 8.70
C ASP A 102 9.53 5.75 7.23
N LEU A 103 9.84 4.51 6.84
CA LEU A 103 10.12 4.19 5.44
C LEU A 103 8.87 4.36 4.58
N ILE A 104 7.73 3.88 5.05
CA ILE A 104 6.46 4.01 4.32
C ILE A 104 6.15 5.49 4.09
N LYS A 105 6.34 6.32 5.12
CA LYS A 105 6.11 7.76 5.00
C LYS A 105 6.98 8.39 3.92
N GLU A 106 8.26 8.04 3.89
CA GLU A 106 9.15 8.60 2.89
C GLU A 106 8.77 8.16 1.48
N ILE A 107 8.40 6.89 1.32
CA ILE A 107 7.98 6.36 0.03
C ILE A 107 6.71 7.08 -0.45
N VAL A 108 5.72 7.21 0.44
CA VAL A 108 4.47 7.86 0.10
C VAL A 108 4.71 9.34 -0.26
N ASN A 109 5.53 10.03 0.52
CA ASN A 109 5.83 11.43 0.25
C ASN A 109 6.54 11.59 -1.11
N TYR A 110 7.42 10.68 -1.45
CA TYR A 110 8.09 10.69 -2.75
C TYR A 110 7.06 10.54 -3.87
N ARG A 111 6.14 9.58 -3.72
CA ARG A 111 5.10 9.35 -4.73
C ARG A 111 4.18 10.57 -4.85
N LEU A 112 3.83 11.16 -3.72
CA LEU A 112 2.97 12.35 -3.71
C LEU A 112 3.63 13.49 -4.48
N ALA A 113 4.90 13.74 -4.21
CA ALA A 113 5.63 14.80 -4.90
C ALA A 113 5.69 14.56 -6.41
N LYS A 114 5.90 13.31 -6.82
CA LYS A 114 5.96 12.96 -8.23
C LYS A 114 4.64 13.21 -8.94
N THR A 115 3.52 12.84 -8.31
CA THR A 115 2.22 13.02 -8.95
C THR A 115 1.83 14.49 -9.04
N GLN A 116 2.22 15.30 -8.06
CA GLN A 116 1.95 16.73 -8.09
C GLN A 116 2.74 17.43 -9.19
N ILE A 117 3.98 17.04 -9.36
CA ILE A 117 4.83 17.61 -10.42
C ILE A 117 4.21 17.32 -11.79
N LYS A 118 3.66 16.12 -11.97
CA LYS A 118 3.08 15.71 -13.24
C LYS A 118 1.88 16.54 -13.65
N ASN A 119 1.24 17.21 -12.72
CA ASN A 119 -0.02 17.93 -12.98
C ASN A 119 0.15 19.42 -13.14
N LYS A 120 1.34 19.87 -13.34
CA LYS A 120 1.56 21.26 -13.66
C LYS A 120 1.42 21.53 -15.15
#